data_0bf42a024689ca592dfd8afc29f216e9
#
_entry.id   0bf42a024689ca592dfd8afc29f216e9
#
_cell.length_a   1.000
_cell.length_b   1.000
_cell.length_c   1.000
_cell.angle_alpha   90.00
_cell.angle_beta   90.00
_cell.angle_gamma   90.00
#
_symmetry.space_group_name_H-M   'P 1'
#
loop_
_entity.id
_entity.type
_entity.pdbx_description
1 polymer ?
#
loop_
_entity_poly.entity_id
_entity_poly.type
_entity_poly.pdbx_seq_one_letter_code
_entity_poly.pdbx_strand_id
1 'polypeptide(L)'
;MVVGLRVGPAGCYRPVRRFHTGTIRDNTDHYTRGIGVATSGARVSQQQQQQQQPVLAVVSVLGKDQKGVVAQFATYMAERGINIEDIEQRVVRGFFVMDMLVDLRELSTDLSDLITGLLDLGRRIDMEVRVHLHSERRRKKVALLVSKERHCLEQLVRDHAAGKLHGQVVGVFANHPDLEPVARDAGLPFAWHPHDDLEKHFDWLHAQLQQHQADLVVLARYMRILPERTVKAWRHRIINIHPSLLPYFPGAAPYKQAWESGVRVHGCTAHFVTEQLDEGPVILQDVFHINVGADTLDDVKEKGLTLEASVLSKAVQLYLDEELVVLEGKVIFKPGISRFLKEGQR
;
A
#
# COMPACT_ATOMS: atom_id res chain seq x y z
N MET A 1 -0.91 -44.51 33.50
CA MET A 1 -1.39 -45.36 32.41
C MET A 1 -1.03 -44.61 31.11
N VAL A 2 0.10 -45.04 30.52
CA VAL A 2 0.73 -44.38 29.35
C VAL A 2 0.25 -45.14 28.12
N VAL A 3 -0.37 -44.49 27.16
CA VAL A 3 -0.63 -45.08 25.84
C VAL A 3 0.20 -44.33 24.82
N GLY A 4 1.24 -45.02 24.36
CA GLY A 4 2.08 -44.54 23.27
C GLY A 4 1.43 -44.84 21.92
N LEU A 5 1.54 -43.88 20.98
CA LEU A 5 1.24 -44.09 19.58
C LEU A 5 2.54 -44.16 18.78
N ARG A 6 2.72 -45.28 18.09
CA ARG A 6 3.84 -45.59 17.19
C ARG A 6 3.74 -44.78 15.90
N VAL A 7 4.89 -44.25 15.50
CA VAL A 7 5.16 -43.70 14.16
C VAL A 7 5.59 -44.85 13.26
N GLY A 8 4.94 -45.02 12.10
CA GLY A 8 5.33 -45.96 11.02
C GLY A 8 5.95 -45.17 9.85
N PRO A 9 6.81 -45.81 9.03
CA PRO A 9 7.76 -45.10 8.20
C PRO A 9 7.32 -44.90 6.73
N ALA A 10 7.87 -43.82 6.17
CA ALA A 10 8.25 -43.60 4.77
C ALA A 10 7.29 -44.02 3.62
N GLY A 11 6.75 -43.00 2.95
CA GLY A 11 6.16 -43.08 1.61
C GLY A 11 6.98 -42.26 0.61
N CYS A 12 7.58 -42.94 -0.36
CA CYS A 12 8.40 -42.43 -1.44
C CYS A 12 7.67 -41.43 -2.36
N TYR A 13 8.27 -40.27 -2.58
CA TYR A 13 7.94 -39.41 -3.70
C TYR A 13 8.61 -39.94 -4.99
N ARG A 14 7.80 -40.24 -6.01
CA ARG A 14 8.27 -40.47 -7.39
C ARG A 14 8.24 -39.17 -8.19
N PRO A 15 9.28 -38.86 -8.97
CA PRO A 15 9.31 -37.66 -9.84
C PRO A 15 8.52 -37.93 -11.11
N VAL A 16 7.74 -36.93 -11.54
CA VAL A 16 6.99 -36.92 -12.80
C VAL A 16 7.94 -36.61 -13.96
N ARG A 17 7.79 -37.37 -15.04
CA ARG A 17 8.64 -37.38 -16.25
C ARG A 17 8.56 -36.05 -17.03
N ARG A 18 9.74 -35.60 -17.51
CA ARG A 18 9.92 -34.56 -18.53
C ARG A 18 9.27 -35.01 -19.85
N PHE A 19 8.52 -34.12 -20.48
CA PHE A 19 8.12 -34.27 -21.89
C PHE A 19 9.21 -33.68 -22.79
N HIS A 20 9.51 -34.45 -23.86
CA HIS A 20 10.49 -34.16 -24.91
C HIS A 20 10.01 -33.03 -25.80
N THR A 21 10.92 -32.12 -26.13
CA THR A 21 10.83 -31.18 -27.24
C THR A 21 11.01 -31.91 -28.56
N GLY A 22 9.98 -31.90 -29.39
CA GLY A 22 10.03 -32.36 -30.78
C GLY A 22 10.37 -31.20 -31.73
N THR A 23 11.49 -31.31 -32.38
CA THR A 23 11.95 -30.48 -33.48
C THR A 23 11.12 -30.73 -34.74
N ILE A 24 10.50 -29.70 -35.31
CA ILE A 24 9.91 -29.76 -36.67
C ILE A 24 10.85 -29.07 -37.62
N ARG A 25 11.23 -29.85 -38.66
CA ARG A 25 12.13 -29.46 -39.75
C ARG A 25 11.42 -28.56 -40.74
N ASP A 26 12.18 -27.59 -41.24
CA ASP A 26 11.93 -26.87 -42.50
C ASP A 26 11.66 -27.78 -43.71
N ASN A 27 10.73 -27.34 -44.52
CA ASN A 27 10.65 -27.80 -45.91
C ASN A 27 10.23 -26.61 -46.78
N THR A 28 11.22 -25.94 -47.37
CA THR A 28 11.11 -25.09 -48.54
C THR A 28 11.15 -25.99 -49.77
N ASP A 29 10.23 -25.83 -50.72
CA ASP A 29 10.55 -25.62 -52.15
C ASP A 29 9.32 -25.61 -53.07
N HIS A 30 9.35 -24.57 -53.92
CA HIS A 30 8.83 -24.46 -55.30
C HIS A 30 7.33 -24.60 -55.61
N TYR A 31 6.72 -23.49 -56.06
CA TYR A 31 6.21 -23.39 -57.42
C TYR A 31 5.95 -21.93 -57.83
N THR A 32 6.66 -21.47 -58.88
CA THR A 32 6.45 -20.25 -59.66
C THR A 32 5.47 -20.48 -60.78
N ARG A 33 4.61 -19.50 -61.08
CA ARG A 33 3.98 -19.00 -62.32
C ARG A 33 2.51 -18.66 -62.01
N GLY A 34 2.06 -17.44 -62.02
CA GLY A 34 2.04 -16.42 -63.06
C GLY A 34 0.63 -16.30 -63.57
N ILE A 35 0.01 -15.17 -63.37
CA ILE A 35 -0.84 -14.44 -64.34
C ILE A 35 -1.52 -13.29 -63.57
N GLY A 36 -1.29 -12.07 -64.01
CA GLY A 36 -1.92 -10.88 -63.47
C GLY A 36 -3.33 -10.67 -64.03
N VAL A 37 -4.19 -10.06 -63.23
CA VAL A 37 -5.25 -9.16 -63.69
C VAL A 37 -5.48 -8.13 -62.56
N ALA A 38 -5.43 -6.87 -62.94
CA ALA A 38 -5.77 -5.74 -62.12
C ALA A 38 -7.30 -5.66 -61.87
N THR A 39 -7.72 -5.34 -60.67
CA THR A 39 -8.94 -4.56 -60.44
C THR A 39 -8.87 -3.84 -59.09
N SER A 40 -8.94 -2.57 -59.22
CA SER A 40 -9.47 -1.50 -58.38
C SER A 40 -10.05 -1.84 -57.00
N GLY A 41 -9.58 -1.10 -56.02
CA GLY A 41 -10.46 -0.40 -55.08
C GLY A 41 -10.99 -1.21 -53.92
N ALA A 42 -10.28 -1.19 -52.82
CA ALA A 42 -10.86 -0.95 -51.48
C ALA A 42 -9.73 -0.55 -50.56
N ARG A 43 -9.48 0.73 -50.43
CA ARG A 43 -8.86 1.28 -49.22
C ARG A 43 -9.86 1.06 -48.10
N VAL A 44 -9.84 -0.12 -47.50
CA VAL A 44 -10.49 -0.34 -46.21
C VAL A 44 -9.64 0.38 -45.20
N SER A 45 -10.24 1.41 -44.68
CA SER A 45 -9.75 2.31 -43.66
C SER A 45 -9.11 1.58 -42.47
N GLN A 46 -7.79 1.76 -42.31
CA GLN A 46 -7.04 1.42 -41.11
C GLN A 46 -7.37 2.32 -39.91
N GLN A 47 -8.62 2.75 -39.78
CA GLN A 47 -9.07 3.70 -38.74
C GLN A 47 -10.05 3.14 -37.73
N GLN A 48 -10.14 1.81 -37.58
CA GLN A 48 -11.07 1.22 -36.58
C GLN A 48 -10.48 0.07 -35.76
N GLN A 49 -9.22 0.14 -35.42
CA GLN A 49 -8.64 -0.65 -34.32
C GLN A 49 -7.86 0.23 -33.37
N GLN A 50 -8.47 1.32 -32.89
CA GLN A 50 -8.14 1.80 -31.56
C GLN A 50 -8.73 0.76 -30.58
N GLN A 51 -7.90 -0.17 -30.17
CA GLN A 51 -8.20 -0.99 -28.99
C GLN A 51 -8.44 0.00 -27.85
N GLN A 52 -9.72 0.21 -27.50
CA GLN A 52 -10.09 0.96 -26.32
C GLN A 52 -9.42 0.25 -25.15
N GLN A 53 -8.52 0.96 -24.46
CA GLN A 53 -7.93 0.45 -23.24
C GLN A 53 -9.05 0.06 -22.28
N PRO A 54 -8.93 -1.07 -21.57
CA PRO A 54 -9.97 -1.50 -20.64
C PRO A 54 -10.19 -0.43 -19.58
N VAL A 55 -11.41 0.01 -19.41
CA VAL A 55 -11.80 0.90 -18.32
C VAL A 55 -12.09 0.01 -17.11
N LEU A 56 -11.06 -0.25 -16.34
CA LEU A 56 -11.18 -1.10 -15.15
C LEU A 56 -11.50 -0.27 -13.91
N ALA A 57 -12.29 -0.85 -13.01
CA ALA A 57 -12.53 -0.30 -11.69
C ALA A 57 -12.34 -1.38 -10.61
N VAL A 58 -11.97 -0.95 -9.41
CA VAL A 58 -11.98 -1.80 -8.21
C VAL A 58 -13.15 -1.36 -7.33
N VAL A 59 -14.02 -2.31 -7.02
CA VAL A 59 -15.11 -2.13 -6.05
C VAL A 59 -14.74 -2.86 -4.77
N SER A 60 -14.44 -2.10 -3.73
CA SER A 60 -14.13 -2.61 -2.39
C SER A 60 -15.38 -2.62 -1.52
N VAL A 61 -15.66 -3.74 -0.86
CA VAL A 61 -16.81 -3.93 0.03
C VAL A 61 -16.33 -4.38 1.41
N LEU A 62 -16.80 -3.72 2.45
CA LEU A 62 -16.34 -3.91 3.81
C LEU A 62 -17.50 -3.82 4.80
N GLY A 63 -17.60 -4.77 5.75
CA GLY A 63 -18.61 -4.73 6.80
C GLY A 63 -18.60 -5.98 7.68
N LYS A 64 -19.61 -6.13 8.54
CA LYS A 64 -19.78 -7.37 9.29
C LYS A 64 -20.10 -8.53 8.35
N ASP A 65 -19.50 -9.71 8.62
CA ASP A 65 -19.74 -10.89 7.79
C ASP A 65 -21.22 -11.32 7.82
N GLN A 66 -21.77 -11.48 6.64
CA GLN A 66 -23.13 -11.97 6.46
C GLN A 66 -23.29 -12.73 5.15
N LYS A 67 -24.33 -13.60 5.10
CA LYS A 67 -24.59 -14.41 3.91
C LYS A 67 -25.10 -13.57 2.75
N GLY A 68 -24.68 -13.91 1.52
CA GLY A 68 -25.23 -13.37 0.30
C GLY A 68 -24.63 -12.03 -0.18
N VAL A 69 -23.58 -11.50 0.50
CA VAL A 69 -22.92 -10.26 0.07
C VAL A 69 -22.39 -10.39 -1.35
N VAL A 70 -21.55 -11.40 -1.63
CA VAL A 70 -20.99 -11.64 -2.97
C VAL A 70 -22.09 -11.75 -4.02
N ALA A 71 -23.17 -12.52 -3.74
CA ALA A 71 -24.26 -12.72 -4.67
C ALA A 71 -24.95 -11.41 -5.03
N GLN A 72 -25.22 -10.55 -4.06
CA GLN A 72 -25.90 -9.25 -4.30
C GLN A 72 -25.07 -8.32 -5.17
N PHE A 73 -23.76 -8.20 -4.91
CA PHE A 73 -22.86 -7.37 -5.72
C PHE A 73 -22.65 -7.97 -7.12
N ALA A 74 -22.45 -9.29 -7.23
CA ALA A 74 -22.29 -9.94 -8.53
C ALA A 74 -23.54 -9.83 -9.40
N THR A 75 -24.74 -10.00 -8.82
CA THR A 75 -26.01 -9.80 -9.53
C THR A 75 -26.17 -8.35 -9.98
N TYR A 76 -25.85 -7.39 -9.11
CA TYR A 76 -25.91 -5.96 -9.43
C TYR A 76 -25.00 -5.59 -10.61
N MET A 77 -23.80 -6.19 -10.69
CA MET A 77 -22.87 -5.99 -11.82
C MET A 77 -23.42 -6.63 -13.10
N ALA A 78 -23.85 -7.88 -13.02
CA ALA A 78 -24.38 -8.63 -14.17
C ALA A 78 -25.59 -7.95 -14.83
N GLU A 79 -26.53 -7.40 -14.03
CA GLU A 79 -27.71 -6.67 -14.51
C GLU A 79 -27.35 -5.39 -15.29
N ARG A 80 -26.11 -4.89 -15.16
CA ARG A 80 -25.60 -3.68 -15.83
C ARG A 80 -24.60 -3.96 -16.94
N GLY A 81 -24.47 -5.23 -17.33
CA GLY A 81 -23.52 -5.65 -18.37
C GLY A 81 -22.06 -5.55 -17.95
N ILE A 82 -21.77 -5.51 -16.65
CA ILE A 82 -20.42 -5.36 -16.13
C ILE A 82 -19.82 -6.75 -15.92
N ASN A 83 -18.67 -7.02 -16.56
CA ASN A 83 -17.89 -8.22 -16.30
C ASN A 83 -17.04 -8.06 -15.05
N ILE A 84 -17.01 -9.10 -14.24
CA ILE A 84 -16.12 -9.20 -13.08
C ILE A 84 -14.91 -10.01 -13.51
N GLU A 85 -13.75 -9.36 -13.59
CA GLU A 85 -12.49 -9.97 -14.01
C GLU A 85 -11.85 -10.78 -12.87
N ASP A 86 -11.99 -10.30 -11.64
CA ASP A 86 -11.47 -10.97 -10.46
C ASP A 86 -12.25 -10.61 -9.20
N ILE A 87 -12.34 -11.54 -8.26
CA ILE A 87 -12.88 -11.34 -6.91
C ILE A 87 -11.93 -11.92 -5.88
N GLU A 88 -11.44 -11.10 -5.00
CA GLU A 88 -10.80 -11.55 -3.79
C GLU A 88 -11.63 -11.22 -2.56
N GLN A 89 -11.86 -12.23 -1.70
CA GLN A 89 -12.69 -12.07 -0.52
C GLN A 89 -12.07 -12.80 0.68
N ARG A 90 -12.20 -12.20 1.85
CA ARG A 90 -11.82 -12.78 3.14
C ARG A 90 -12.82 -12.45 4.22
N VAL A 91 -12.93 -13.36 5.20
CA VAL A 91 -13.56 -13.04 6.49
C VAL A 91 -12.46 -13.02 7.54
N VAL A 92 -12.28 -11.86 8.18
CA VAL A 92 -11.26 -11.65 9.21
C VAL A 92 -11.93 -11.17 10.48
N ARG A 93 -11.88 -11.99 11.54
CA ARG A 93 -12.48 -11.66 12.85
C ARG A 93 -13.96 -11.25 12.79
N GLY A 94 -14.74 -11.87 11.91
CA GLY A 94 -16.17 -11.57 11.72
C GLY A 94 -16.44 -10.36 10.82
N PHE A 95 -15.41 -9.79 10.19
CA PHE A 95 -15.54 -8.79 9.14
C PHE A 95 -15.32 -9.40 7.76
N PHE A 96 -16.24 -9.09 6.88
CA PHE A 96 -16.16 -9.40 5.45
C PHE A 96 -15.38 -8.29 4.74
N VAL A 97 -14.37 -8.66 3.96
CA VAL A 97 -13.60 -7.76 3.10
C VAL A 97 -13.57 -8.36 1.71
N MET A 98 -13.99 -7.61 0.70
CA MET A 98 -14.01 -8.05 -0.69
C MET A 98 -13.55 -6.92 -1.59
N ASP A 99 -12.68 -7.24 -2.54
CA ASP A 99 -12.35 -6.37 -3.67
C ASP A 99 -12.76 -7.10 -4.96
N MET A 100 -13.48 -6.41 -5.84
CA MET A 100 -13.84 -6.89 -7.18
C MET A 100 -13.17 -6.01 -8.22
N LEU A 101 -12.40 -6.63 -9.12
CA LEU A 101 -11.92 -5.99 -10.33
C LEU A 101 -12.98 -6.15 -11.42
N VAL A 102 -13.49 -5.04 -11.93
CA VAL A 102 -14.58 -5.01 -12.89
C VAL A 102 -14.19 -4.26 -14.17
N ASP A 103 -14.70 -4.74 -15.31
CA ASP A 103 -14.52 -4.12 -16.61
C ASP A 103 -15.78 -3.31 -16.98
N LEU A 104 -15.59 -2.02 -17.14
CA LEU A 104 -16.68 -1.07 -17.44
C LEU A 104 -16.88 -0.79 -18.93
N ARG A 105 -16.21 -1.51 -19.85
CA ARG A 105 -16.32 -1.26 -21.29
C ARG A 105 -17.75 -1.42 -21.83
N GLU A 106 -18.50 -2.38 -21.28
CA GLU A 106 -19.87 -2.67 -21.67
C GLU A 106 -20.92 -2.13 -20.70
N LEU A 107 -20.53 -1.14 -19.87
CA LEU A 107 -21.43 -0.50 -18.91
C LEU A 107 -22.67 0.04 -19.63
N SER A 108 -23.85 -0.48 -19.26
CA SER A 108 -25.13 -0.13 -19.86
C SER A 108 -25.80 1.13 -19.29
N THR A 109 -25.20 1.69 -18.21
CA THR A 109 -25.71 2.87 -17.48
C THR A 109 -24.64 3.95 -17.36
N ASP A 110 -25.00 5.14 -16.85
CA ASP A 110 -24.01 6.15 -16.49
C ASP A 110 -23.13 5.67 -15.31
N LEU A 111 -21.86 6.04 -15.32
CA LEU A 111 -20.92 5.75 -14.25
C LEU A 111 -21.38 6.33 -12.89
N SER A 112 -21.99 7.51 -12.90
CA SER A 112 -22.55 8.14 -11.69
C SER A 112 -23.69 7.30 -11.10
N ASP A 113 -24.55 6.74 -11.94
CA ASP A 113 -25.66 5.87 -11.54
C ASP A 113 -25.13 4.54 -11.01
N LEU A 114 -24.09 3.99 -11.62
CA LEU A 114 -23.41 2.80 -11.12
C LEU A 114 -22.87 3.02 -9.70
N ILE A 115 -22.10 4.11 -9.51
CA ILE A 115 -21.50 4.42 -8.22
C ILE A 115 -22.57 4.65 -7.16
N THR A 116 -23.58 5.45 -7.47
CA THR A 116 -24.69 5.74 -6.56
C THR A 116 -25.42 4.45 -6.15
N GLY A 117 -25.73 3.59 -7.11
CA GLY A 117 -26.42 2.33 -6.83
C GLY A 117 -25.58 1.32 -6.04
N LEU A 118 -24.25 1.29 -6.25
CA LEU A 118 -23.35 0.48 -5.44
C LEU A 118 -23.27 0.97 -3.98
N LEU A 119 -23.21 2.29 -3.78
CA LEU A 119 -23.27 2.88 -2.44
C LEU A 119 -24.60 2.60 -1.74
N ASP A 120 -25.72 2.68 -2.47
CA ASP A 120 -27.04 2.37 -1.94
C ASP A 120 -27.22 0.88 -1.63
N LEU A 121 -26.65 -0.01 -2.46
CA LEU A 121 -26.61 -1.43 -2.17
C LEU A 121 -25.85 -1.71 -0.86
N GLY A 122 -24.68 -1.10 -0.72
CA GLY A 122 -23.89 -1.21 0.51
C GLY A 122 -24.67 -0.72 1.74
N ARG A 123 -25.30 0.44 1.67
CA ARG A 123 -26.12 0.98 2.79
C ARG A 123 -27.25 0.03 3.20
N ARG A 124 -27.95 -0.59 2.23
CA ARG A 124 -29.05 -1.53 2.52
C ARG A 124 -28.63 -2.75 3.29
N ILE A 125 -27.39 -3.18 3.13
CA ILE A 125 -26.84 -4.39 3.77
C ILE A 125 -25.75 -4.07 4.80
N ASP A 126 -25.68 -2.82 5.27
CA ASP A 126 -24.70 -2.37 6.27
C ASP A 126 -23.24 -2.65 5.89
N MET A 127 -22.92 -2.41 4.62
CA MET A 127 -21.58 -2.54 4.05
C MET A 127 -21.04 -1.18 3.60
N GLU A 128 -19.80 -0.89 3.92
CA GLU A 128 -19.06 0.23 3.32
C GLU A 128 -18.61 -0.18 1.91
N VAL A 129 -18.89 0.67 0.92
CA VAL A 129 -18.49 0.45 -0.47
C VAL A 129 -17.60 1.59 -0.92
N ARG A 130 -16.52 1.25 -1.61
CA ARG A 130 -15.61 2.20 -2.27
C ARG A 130 -15.42 1.79 -3.71
N VAL A 131 -15.44 2.75 -4.63
CA VAL A 131 -15.21 2.52 -6.06
C VAL A 131 -14.00 3.32 -6.49
N HIS A 132 -13.02 2.66 -7.10
CA HIS A 132 -11.82 3.28 -7.63
C HIS A 132 -11.68 2.97 -9.12
N LEU A 133 -11.71 4.00 -9.97
CA LEU A 133 -11.43 3.86 -11.41
C LEU A 133 -9.93 3.67 -11.64
N HIS A 134 -9.56 2.64 -12.40
CA HIS A 134 -8.15 2.33 -12.67
C HIS A 134 -7.46 3.40 -13.55
N SER A 135 -8.18 4.02 -14.47
CA SER A 135 -7.65 5.03 -15.38
C SER A 135 -7.29 6.37 -14.73
N GLU A 136 -7.79 6.63 -13.52
CA GLU A 136 -7.67 7.92 -12.85
C GLU A 136 -6.97 7.85 -11.49
N ARG A 137 -6.14 6.85 -11.24
CA ARG A 137 -5.38 6.83 -9.99
C ARG A 137 -4.47 8.06 -9.90
N ARG A 138 -5.05 9.17 -9.41
CA ARG A 138 -4.25 10.30 -8.97
C ARG A 138 -3.23 9.80 -7.94
N ARG A 139 -1.95 9.99 -8.23
CA ARG A 139 -0.91 9.69 -7.24
C ARG A 139 -1.19 10.47 -5.96
N LYS A 140 -1.31 9.76 -4.84
CA LYS A 140 -1.52 10.40 -3.53
C LYS A 140 -0.36 11.35 -3.24
N LYS A 141 -0.68 12.55 -2.75
CA LYS A 141 0.27 13.57 -2.36
C LYS A 141 0.79 13.28 -0.95
N VAL A 142 2.09 13.10 -0.83
CA VAL A 142 2.76 12.71 0.41
C VAL A 142 3.56 13.88 0.96
N ALA A 143 3.27 14.30 2.19
CA ALA A 143 4.05 15.26 2.95
C ALA A 143 4.95 14.51 3.94
N LEU A 144 6.27 14.78 3.92
CA LEU A 144 7.24 14.18 4.83
C LEU A 144 7.56 15.19 5.95
N LEU A 145 7.32 14.81 7.21
CA LEU A 145 7.67 15.63 8.36
C LEU A 145 8.92 15.09 9.03
N VAL A 146 9.89 15.96 9.27
CA VAL A 146 11.22 15.59 9.79
C VAL A 146 11.69 16.53 10.89
N SER A 147 12.62 16.03 11.74
CA SER A 147 13.39 16.88 12.66
C SER A 147 14.88 16.85 12.27
N LYS A 148 15.73 16.11 12.99
CA LYS A 148 17.19 16.06 12.75
C LYS A 148 17.68 14.71 12.25
N GLU A 149 16.96 13.63 12.59
CA GLU A 149 17.34 12.26 12.23
C GLU A 149 17.11 11.98 10.74
N ARG A 150 18.16 11.60 10.03
CA ARG A 150 18.17 11.53 8.57
C ARG A 150 17.74 10.19 7.97
N HIS A 151 17.94 9.08 8.70
CA HIS A 151 17.84 7.72 8.18
C HIS A 151 16.47 7.40 7.53
N CYS A 152 15.35 7.82 8.15
CA CYS A 152 14.02 7.61 7.59
C CYS A 152 13.78 8.44 6.33
N LEU A 153 14.17 9.73 6.33
CA LEU A 153 14.04 10.59 5.15
C LEU A 153 14.84 10.04 3.98
N GLU A 154 16.10 9.67 4.21
CA GLU A 154 16.98 9.10 3.17
C GLU A 154 16.43 7.82 2.56
N GLN A 155 15.83 6.94 3.38
CA GLN A 155 15.21 5.72 2.86
C GLN A 155 13.98 6.04 2.00
N LEU A 156 13.09 6.92 2.48
CA LEU A 156 11.90 7.32 1.74
C LEU A 156 12.26 8.00 0.40
N VAL A 157 13.28 8.85 0.39
CA VAL A 157 13.79 9.51 -0.81
C VAL A 157 14.37 8.49 -1.80
N ARG A 158 15.19 7.55 -1.33
CA ARG A 158 15.74 6.46 -2.18
C ARG A 158 14.63 5.62 -2.80
N ASP A 159 13.63 5.21 -2.01
CA ASP A 159 12.55 4.37 -2.50
C ASP A 159 11.58 5.14 -3.42
N HIS A 160 11.41 6.45 -3.20
CA HIS A 160 10.69 7.32 -4.13
C HIS A 160 11.42 7.44 -5.48
N ALA A 161 12.72 7.71 -5.46
CA ALA A 161 13.53 7.78 -6.69
C ALA A 161 13.60 6.44 -7.45
N ALA A 162 13.57 5.31 -6.71
CA ALA A 162 13.52 3.97 -7.28
C ALA A 162 12.12 3.55 -7.78
N GLY A 163 11.11 4.43 -7.69
CA GLY A 163 9.74 4.15 -8.12
C GLY A 163 8.98 3.15 -7.25
N LYS A 164 9.49 2.83 -6.04
CA LYS A 164 8.84 1.90 -5.11
C LYS A 164 7.67 2.54 -4.36
N LEU A 165 7.67 3.85 -4.19
CA LEU A 165 6.58 4.59 -3.55
C LEU A 165 5.66 5.17 -4.63
N HIS A 166 4.45 4.60 -4.76
CA HIS A 166 3.47 4.99 -5.78
C HIS A 166 2.69 6.25 -5.39
N GLY A 167 3.40 7.25 -4.84
CA GLY A 167 2.88 8.55 -4.46
C GLY A 167 3.72 9.70 -5.04
N GLN A 168 3.23 10.90 -4.90
CA GLN A 168 3.94 12.13 -5.22
C GLN A 168 4.38 12.80 -3.91
N VAL A 169 5.68 12.85 -3.64
CA VAL A 169 6.19 13.65 -2.51
C VAL A 169 6.03 15.13 -2.85
N VAL A 170 5.17 15.82 -2.11
CA VAL A 170 4.85 17.25 -2.36
C VAL A 170 5.73 18.19 -1.58
N GLY A 171 6.41 17.72 -0.55
CA GLY A 171 7.39 18.50 0.21
C GLY A 171 7.87 17.78 1.46
N VAL A 172 9.01 18.26 1.94
CA VAL A 172 9.61 17.93 3.22
C VAL A 172 9.43 19.13 4.14
N PHE A 173 8.73 18.95 5.25
CA PHE A 173 8.42 20.01 6.22
C PHE A 173 9.12 19.71 7.54
N ALA A 174 9.84 20.69 8.08
CA ALA A 174 10.71 20.46 9.20
C ALA A 174 10.56 21.51 10.31
N ASN A 175 10.96 21.14 11.52
CA ASN A 175 11.14 22.07 12.64
C ASN A 175 12.61 22.48 12.83
N HIS A 176 13.52 21.99 11.98
CA HIS A 176 14.95 22.32 11.91
C HIS A 176 15.42 22.34 10.45
N PRO A 177 16.44 23.14 10.12
CA PRO A 177 16.97 23.21 8.74
C PRO A 177 17.92 22.04 8.38
N ASP A 178 18.32 21.22 9.34
CA ASP A 178 19.43 20.24 9.24
C ASP A 178 19.30 19.27 8.05
N LEU A 179 18.07 18.94 7.63
CA LEU A 179 17.80 17.96 6.56
C LEU A 179 17.49 18.62 5.20
N GLU A 180 17.61 19.95 5.08
CA GLU A 180 17.47 20.64 3.80
C GLU A 180 18.39 20.08 2.70
N PRO A 181 19.69 19.77 2.96
CA PRO A 181 20.56 19.20 1.94
C PRO A 181 20.02 17.88 1.38
N VAL A 182 19.49 16.98 2.25
CA VAL A 182 18.95 15.69 1.83
C VAL A 182 17.74 15.86 0.89
N ALA A 183 16.83 16.79 1.22
CA ALA A 183 15.67 17.08 0.38
C ALA A 183 16.08 17.72 -0.95
N ARG A 184 16.98 18.68 -0.93
CA ARG A 184 17.49 19.40 -2.12
C ARG A 184 18.21 18.45 -3.08
N ASP A 185 19.09 17.59 -2.58
CA ASP A 185 19.84 16.62 -3.39
C ASP A 185 18.90 15.63 -4.08
N ALA A 186 17.72 15.39 -3.49
CA ALA A 186 16.65 14.58 -4.06
C ALA A 186 15.68 15.36 -4.98
N GLY A 187 15.90 16.66 -5.18
CA GLY A 187 15.00 17.52 -5.97
C GLY A 187 13.63 17.75 -5.33
N LEU A 188 13.50 17.56 -4.02
CA LEU A 188 12.24 17.73 -3.29
C LEU A 188 12.12 19.14 -2.68
N PRO A 189 10.92 19.75 -2.71
CA PRO A 189 10.67 20.99 -1.97
C PRO A 189 10.93 20.80 -0.48
N PHE A 190 11.62 21.75 0.14
CA PHE A 190 11.91 21.78 1.57
C PHE A 190 11.43 23.10 2.16
N ALA A 191 10.72 23.03 3.26
CA ALA A 191 10.37 24.20 4.07
C ALA A 191 10.48 23.86 5.55
N TRP A 192 10.91 24.84 6.34
CA TRP A 192 11.02 24.67 7.78
C TRP A 192 10.53 25.91 8.53
N HIS A 193 10.09 25.70 9.76
CA HIS A 193 9.69 26.76 10.67
C HIS A 193 10.21 26.41 12.08
N PRO A 194 10.85 27.35 12.80
CA PRO A 194 11.33 27.10 14.15
C PRO A 194 10.15 26.74 15.07
N HIS A 195 10.44 25.97 16.11
CA HIS A 195 9.45 25.47 17.06
C HIS A 195 9.55 26.14 18.45
N ASP A 196 10.16 27.31 18.52
CA ASP A 196 10.25 28.08 19.76
C ASP A 196 8.86 28.53 20.23
N ASP A 197 7.98 28.81 19.27
CA ASP A 197 6.55 29.00 19.47
C ASP A 197 5.80 27.85 18.78
N LEU A 198 5.38 26.87 19.59
CA LEU A 198 4.74 25.65 19.06
C LEU A 198 3.41 25.94 18.36
N GLU A 199 2.65 26.92 18.82
CA GLU A 199 1.36 27.25 18.21
C GLU A 199 1.56 27.79 16.79
N LYS A 200 2.45 28.77 16.62
CA LYS A 200 2.80 29.31 15.30
C LYS A 200 3.41 28.25 14.38
N HIS A 201 4.28 27.39 14.93
CA HIS A 201 4.84 26.28 14.17
C HIS A 201 3.76 25.35 13.65
N PHE A 202 2.81 24.95 14.47
CA PHE A 202 1.74 24.05 14.05
C PHE A 202 0.68 24.72 13.16
N ASP A 203 0.45 26.02 13.30
CA ASP A 203 -0.38 26.79 12.35
C ASP A 203 0.26 26.82 10.97
N TRP A 204 1.56 27.13 10.91
CA TRP A 204 2.34 27.06 9.68
C TRP A 204 2.31 25.66 9.07
N LEU A 205 2.58 24.63 9.85
CA LEU A 205 2.57 23.25 9.37
C LEU A 205 1.20 22.85 8.80
N HIS A 206 0.13 23.15 9.53
CA HIS A 206 -1.23 22.86 9.09
C HIS A 206 -1.56 23.57 7.76
N ALA A 207 -1.16 24.84 7.63
CA ALA A 207 -1.33 25.59 6.38
C ALA A 207 -0.53 24.96 5.22
N GLN A 208 0.72 24.49 5.46
CA GLN A 208 1.51 23.80 4.44
C GLN A 208 0.82 22.52 3.96
N LEU A 209 0.34 21.69 4.89
CA LEU A 209 -0.35 20.45 4.56
C LEU A 209 -1.63 20.69 3.74
N GLN A 210 -2.39 21.73 4.06
CA GLN A 210 -3.58 22.13 3.31
C GLN A 210 -3.23 22.68 1.93
N GLN A 211 -2.27 23.63 1.85
CA GLN A 211 -1.83 24.24 0.60
C GLN A 211 -1.35 23.20 -0.41
N HIS A 212 -0.59 22.22 0.04
CA HIS A 212 -0.09 21.14 -0.80
C HIS A 212 -1.12 20.01 -1.00
N GLN A 213 -2.29 20.11 -0.37
CA GLN A 213 -3.35 19.09 -0.44
C GLN A 213 -2.84 17.70 -0.10
N ALA A 214 -2.10 17.58 1.02
CA ALA A 214 -1.51 16.32 1.43
C ALA A 214 -2.58 15.23 1.67
N ASP A 215 -2.47 14.13 0.94
CA ASP A 215 -3.32 12.95 1.13
C ASP A 215 -2.76 12.05 2.24
N LEU A 216 -1.44 12.03 2.40
CA LEU A 216 -0.71 11.28 3.42
C LEU A 216 0.34 12.17 4.07
N VAL A 217 0.42 12.11 5.38
CA VAL A 217 1.47 12.75 6.19
C VAL A 217 2.34 11.64 6.81
N VAL A 218 3.66 11.73 6.66
CA VAL A 218 4.60 10.74 7.17
C VAL A 218 5.51 11.40 8.20
N LEU A 219 5.47 10.94 9.44
CA LEU A 219 6.38 11.38 10.50
C LEU A 219 7.67 10.57 10.43
N ALA A 220 8.63 11.07 9.62
CA ALA A 220 9.94 10.47 9.46
C ALA A 220 10.90 10.98 10.55
N ARG A 221 10.69 10.52 11.77
CA ARG A 221 11.37 11.01 13.00
C ARG A 221 11.09 12.48 13.28
N TYR A 222 9.84 12.86 13.14
CA TYR A 222 9.37 14.18 13.54
C TYR A 222 9.11 14.24 15.05
N MET A 223 10.06 14.85 15.78
CA MET A 223 10.13 14.80 17.25
C MET A 223 9.21 15.83 17.94
N ARG A 224 7.97 15.95 17.47
CA ARG A 224 6.93 16.81 18.07
C ARG A 224 5.59 16.09 18.03
N ILE A 225 4.80 16.26 19.09
CA ILE A 225 3.43 15.75 19.16
C ILE A 225 2.54 16.69 18.37
N LEU A 226 1.86 16.17 17.36
CA LEU A 226 0.94 16.93 16.52
C LEU A 226 -0.30 17.35 17.33
N PRO A 227 -0.82 18.59 17.15
CA PRO A 227 -2.05 19.00 17.79
C PRO A 227 -3.25 18.22 17.30
N GLU A 228 -4.22 18.03 18.18
CA GLU A 228 -5.45 17.25 17.93
C GLU A 228 -6.17 17.68 16.65
N ARG A 229 -6.23 18.99 16.36
CA ARG A 229 -6.84 19.52 15.12
C ARG A 229 -6.19 18.97 13.86
N THR A 230 -4.86 18.81 13.85
CA THR A 230 -4.13 18.24 12.70
C THR A 230 -4.37 16.74 12.62
N VAL A 231 -4.34 16.02 13.74
CA VAL A 231 -4.61 14.58 13.79
C VAL A 231 -6.03 14.28 13.28
N LYS A 232 -7.02 15.04 13.71
CA LYS A 232 -8.42 14.88 13.24
C LYS A 232 -8.58 15.16 11.74
N ALA A 233 -7.93 16.23 11.23
CA ALA A 233 -8.00 16.60 9.81
C ALA A 233 -7.40 15.52 8.88
N TRP A 234 -6.38 14.80 9.34
CA TRP A 234 -5.74 13.69 8.62
C TRP A 234 -5.93 12.33 9.31
N ARG A 235 -7.09 12.09 9.90
CA ARG A 235 -7.39 10.80 10.57
C ARG A 235 -7.16 9.63 9.61
N HIS A 236 -6.41 8.61 10.09
CA HIS A 236 -5.93 7.45 9.32
C HIS A 236 -5.12 7.81 8.06
N ARG A 237 -4.54 9.01 8.05
CA ARG A 237 -3.69 9.53 6.98
C ARG A 237 -2.38 10.12 7.51
N ILE A 238 -2.02 9.82 8.75
CA ILE A 238 -0.72 10.16 9.34
C ILE A 238 -0.09 8.85 9.78
N ILE A 239 1.11 8.56 9.25
CA ILE A 239 1.91 7.38 9.62
C ILE A 239 3.12 7.85 10.41
N ASN A 240 3.34 7.23 11.57
CA ASN A 240 4.51 7.44 12.42
C ASN A 240 5.36 6.18 12.51
N ILE A 241 6.66 6.36 12.76
CA ILE A 241 7.57 5.29 13.19
C ILE A 241 7.95 5.50 14.64
N HIS A 242 7.70 4.50 15.47
CA HIS A 242 8.09 4.49 16.88
C HIS A 242 9.19 3.45 17.10
N PRO A 243 10.31 3.83 17.76
CA PRO A 243 11.50 2.96 17.89
C PRO A 243 11.35 1.91 19.00
N SER A 244 10.18 1.27 19.11
CA SER A 244 9.95 0.11 19.95
C SER A 244 8.81 -0.76 19.41
N LEU A 245 8.68 -1.96 19.96
CA LEU A 245 7.54 -2.86 19.73
C LEU A 245 6.37 -2.42 20.62
N LEU A 246 5.55 -1.50 20.15
CA LEU A 246 4.36 -1.07 20.89
C LEU A 246 3.47 -2.27 21.28
N PRO A 247 2.94 -2.33 22.50
CA PRO A 247 2.94 -1.29 23.54
C PRO A 247 4.16 -1.32 24.51
N TYR A 248 5.22 -2.06 24.19
CA TYR A 248 6.40 -2.17 25.05
C TYR A 248 7.38 -1.01 24.85
N PHE A 249 8.08 -0.61 25.93
CA PHE A 249 9.05 0.47 25.95
C PHE A 249 8.50 1.83 25.40
N PRO A 250 7.37 2.31 25.93
CA PRO A 250 6.82 3.59 25.52
C PRO A 250 7.71 4.77 25.98
N GLY A 251 7.54 5.92 25.36
CA GLY A 251 8.17 7.18 25.77
C GLY A 251 9.60 7.35 25.27
N ALA A 252 10.45 8.00 26.07
CA ALA A 252 11.77 8.44 25.64
C ALA A 252 12.82 7.35 25.72
N ALA A 253 13.78 7.38 24.78
CA ALA A 253 14.99 6.52 24.73
C ALA A 253 14.72 5.00 24.76
N PRO A 254 13.82 4.43 23.93
CA PRO A 254 13.45 3.02 23.99
C PRO A 254 14.62 2.06 23.74
N TYR A 255 15.60 2.43 22.92
CA TYR A 255 16.83 1.62 22.74
C TYR A 255 17.63 1.47 24.02
N LYS A 256 17.74 2.56 24.81
CA LYS A 256 18.43 2.52 26.09
C LYS A 256 17.67 1.65 27.08
N GLN A 257 16.34 1.79 27.14
CA GLN A 257 15.50 0.95 27.98
C GLN A 257 15.63 -0.53 27.66
N ALA A 258 15.58 -0.89 26.36
CA ALA A 258 15.73 -2.26 25.90
C ALA A 258 17.12 -2.83 26.24
N TRP A 259 18.19 -2.07 26.01
CA TRP A 259 19.55 -2.49 26.29
C TRP A 259 19.79 -2.70 27.80
N GLU A 260 19.34 -1.75 28.65
CA GLU A 260 19.46 -1.84 30.11
C GLU A 260 18.63 -2.99 30.69
N SER A 261 17.47 -3.28 30.09
CA SER A 261 16.60 -4.40 30.51
C SER A 261 17.15 -5.77 30.11
N GLY A 262 18.22 -5.83 29.30
CA GLY A 262 18.83 -7.09 28.86
C GLY A 262 17.93 -7.94 27.97
N VAL A 263 16.95 -7.36 27.27
CA VAL A 263 16.07 -8.09 26.33
C VAL A 263 16.89 -8.56 25.12
N ARG A 264 16.51 -9.71 24.57
CA ARG A 264 17.20 -10.34 23.42
C ARG A 264 16.62 -9.92 22.07
N VAL A 265 15.42 -9.34 22.07
CA VAL A 265 14.71 -8.90 20.88
C VAL A 265 14.17 -7.50 21.12
N HIS A 266 14.41 -6.62 20.17
CA HIS A 266 13.83 -5.29 20.12
C HIS A 266 13.38 -5.00 18.71
N GLY A 267 12.68 -3.87 18.47
CA GLY A 267 12.18 -3.56 17.15
C GLY A 267 11.56 -2.18 17.06
N CYS A 268 10.79 -1.96 16.02
CA CYS A 268 10.06 -0.72 15.81
C CYS A 268 8.65 -0.98 15.30
N THR A 269 7.81 0.05 15.41
CA THR A 269 6.40 0.01 15.03
C THR A 269 6.06 1.18 14.12
N ALA A 270 5.60 0.90 12.90
CA ALA A 270 4.88 1.87 12.09
C ALA A 270 3.39 1.79 12.39
N HIS A 271 2.76 2.92 12.70
CA HIS A 271 1.36 2.97 13.09
C HIS A 271 0.69 4.24 12.59
N PHE A 272 -0.65 4.22 12.49
CA PHE A 272 -1.39 5.45 12.29
C PHE A 272 -1.39 6.30 13.55
N VAL A 273 -1.28 7.62 13.39
CA VAL A 273 -1.35 8.55 14.52
C VAL A 273 -2.81 8.80 14.88
N THR A 274 -3.07 8.78 16.19
CA THR A 274 -4.35 9.13 16.82
C THR A 274 -4.13 10.24 17.85
N GLU A 275 -5.19 10.67 18.49
CA GLU A 275 -5.15 11.67 19.56
C GLU A 275 -4.40 11.17 20.80
N GLN A 276 -4.39 9.84 21.03
CA GLN A 276 -3.59 9.19 22.06
C GLN A 276 -2.19 8.90 21.53
N LEU A 277 -1.17 9.34 22.28
CA LEU A 277 0.22 9.18 21.91
C LEU A 277 0.59 7.69 21.80
N ASP A 278 1.12 7.29 20.64
CA ASP A 278 1.61 5.95 20.32
C ASP A 278 0.58 4.80 20.49
N GLU A 279 -0.73 5.12 20.56
CA GLU A 279 -1.81 4.14 20.70
C GLU A 279 -2.60 3.87 19.41
N GLY A 280 -2.20 4.46 18.31
CA GLY A 280 -2.88 4.31 17.03
C GLY A 280 -2.73 2.91 16.40
N PRO A 281 -3.60 2.58 15.43
CA PRO A 281 -3.60 1.28 14.77
C PRO A 281 -2.24 0.92 14.16
N VAL A 282 -1.69 -0.23 14.57
CA VAL A 282 -0.39 -0.73 14.11
C VAL A 282 -0.49 -1.18 12.66
N ILE A 283 0.39 -0.67 11.80
CA ILE A 283 0.50 -1.04 10.39
C ILE A 283 1.48 -2.18 10.23
N LEU A 284 2.70 -2.01 10.73
CA LEU A 284 3.79 -2.95 10.57
C LEU A 284 4.72 -2.91 11.79
N GLN A 285 5.20 -4.06 12.19
CA GLN A 285 6.26 -4.20 13.19
C GLN A 285 7.33 -5.13 12.65
N ASP A 286 8.57 -4.83 12.97
CA ASP A 286 9.69 -5.72 12.67
C ASP A 286 10.70 -5.67 13.82
N VAL A 287 11.59 -6.68 13.87
CA VAL A 287 12.46 -6.94 15.02
C VAL A 287 13.91 -7.15 14.62
N PHE A 288 14.81 -6.87 15.55
CA PHE A 288 16.21 -7.28 15.48
C PHE A 288 16.64 -7.91 16.79
N HIS A 289 17.73 -8.67 16.74
CA HIS A 289 18.27 -9.35 17.91
C HIS A 289 19.38 -8.52 18.57
N ILE A 290 19.38 -8.52 19.91
CA ILE A 290 20.41 -7.93 20.76
C ILE A 290 21.26 -9.07 21.35
N ASN A 291 22.55 -9.02 21.10
CA ASN A 291 23.52 -9.92 21.70
C ASN A 291 23.94 -9.36 23.05
N VAL A 292 23.19 -9.71 24.11
CA VAL A 292 23.48 -9.23 25.47
C VAL A 292 24.87 -9.64 25.90
N GLY A 293 25.70 -8.66 26.28
CA GLY A 293 27.09 -8.85 26.63
C GLY A 293 28.12 -8.65 25.50
N ALA A 294 27.64 -8.54 24.24
CA ALA A 294 28.43 -8.20 23.07
C ALA A 294 28.06 -6.87 22.43
N ASP A 295 26.76 -6.63 22.23
CA ASP A 295 26.30 -5.37 21.64
C ASP A 295 26.41 -4.22 22.64
N THR A 296 26.98 -3.12 22.20
CA THR A 296 26.91 -1.81 22.90
C THR A 296 25.56 -1.15 22.66
N LEU A 297 25.27 -0.09 23.42
CA LEU A 297 24.07 0.71 23.17
C LEU A 297 24.06 1.35 21.76
N ASP A 298 25.24 1.68 21.24
CA ASP A 298 25.34 2.29 19.90
C ASP A 298 25.12 1.24 18.80
N ASP A 299 25.59 -0.01 18.98
CA ASP A 299 25.24 -1.12 18.06
C ASP A 299 23.73 -1.37 18.03
N VAL A 300 23.05 -1.33 19.17
CA VAL A 300 21.59 -1.49 19.27
C VAL A 300 20.88 -0.34 18.55
N LYS A 301 21.35 0.89 18.70
CA LYS A 301 20.79 2.05 17.99
C LYS A 301 20.98 1.92 16.49
N GLU A 302 22.18 1.57 16.00
CA GLU A 302 22.46 1.43 14.56
C GLU A 302 21.57 0.39 13.90
N LYS A 303 21.41 -0.78 14.53
CA LYS A 303 20.45 -1.82 14.09
C LYS A 303 19.01 -1.26 14.03
N GLY A 304 18.62 -0.53 15.08
CA GLY A 304 17.29 0.07 15.17
C GLY A 304 17.03 1.13 14.11
N LEU A 305 17.95 2.06 13.88
CA LEU A 305 17.81 3.12 12.87
C LEU A 305 17.64 2.53 11.46
N THR A 306 18.39 1.49 11.13
CA THR A 306 18.28 0.77 9.86
C THR A 306 16.89 0.13 9.72
N LEU A 307 16.41 -0.50 10.78
CA LEU A 307 15.09 -1.14 10.79
C LEU A 307 13.95 -0.12 10.70
N GLU A 308 14.01 0.98 11.47
CA GLU A 308 13.02 2.06 11.42
C GLU A 308 12.83 2.59 9.99
N ALA A 309 13.93 2.85 9.29
CA ALA A 309 13.91 3.36 7.93
C ALA A 309 13.18 2.39 6.97
N SER A 310 13.48 1.10 7.07
CA SER A 310 12.86 0.04 6.26
C SER A 310 11.37 -0.13 6.57
N VAL A 311 11.01 -0.22 7.86
CA VAL A 311 9.63 -0.45 8.31
C VAL A 311 8.73 0.74 7.96
N LEU A 312 9.22 1.99 8.15
CA LEU A 312 8.46 3.17 7.76
C LEU A 312 8.21 3.21 6.26
N SER A 313 9.24 3.00 5.45
CA SER A 313 9.10 3.02 3.99
C SER A 313 8.12 1.94 3.51
N LYS A 314 8.19 0.73 4.07
CA LYS A 314 7.26 -0.35 3.76
C LYS A 314 5.82 -0.03 4.16
N ALA A 315 5.60 0.57 5.34
CA ALA A 315 4.28 0.99 5.79
C ALA A 315 3.67 2.06 4.88
N VAL A 316 4.49 3.04 4.45
CA VAL A 316 4.09 4.07 3.47
C VAL A 316 3.74 3.43 2.12
N GLN A 317 4.54 2.48 1.63
CA GLN A 317 4.26 1.75 0.40
C GLN A 317 2.90 1.03 0.47
N LEU A 318 2.65 0.27 1.55
CA LEU A 318 1.37 -0.44 1.75
C LEU A 318 0.17 0.50 1.75
N TYR A 319 0.31 1.70 2.35
CA TYR A 319 -0.74 2.71 2.33
C TYR A 319 -0.98 3.28 0.92
N LEU A 320 0.09 3.62 0.20
CA LEU A 320 0.02 4.18 -1.15
C LEU A 320 -0.55 3.17 -2.15
N ASP A 321 -0.25 1.89 -1.94
CA ASP A 321 -0.78 0.78 -2.72
C ASP A 321 -2.23 0.42 -2.35
N GLU A 322 -2.80 1.11 -1.35
CA GLU A 322 -4.16 0.87 -0.85
C GLU A 322 -4.39 -0.55 -0.30
N GLU A 323 -3.33 -1.18 0.19
CA GLU A 323 -3.38 -2.52 0.77
C GLU A 323 -3.90 -2.55 2.22
N LEU A 324 -4.18 -1.38 2.81
CA LEU A 324 -4.55 -1.24 4.22
C LEU A 324 -6.01 -0.83 4.39
N VAL A 325 -6.68 -1.44 5.36
CA VAL A 325 -8.00 -1.03 5.85
C VAL A 325 -7.95 -0.93 7.37
N VAL A 326 -8.49 0.14 7.94
CA VAL A 326 -8.62 0.28 9.39
C VAL A 326 -10.02 -0.13 9.81
N LEU A 327 -10.11 -1.17 10.65
CA LEU A 327 -11.35 -1.71 11.21
C LEU A 327 -11.26 -1.82 12.73
N GLU A 328 -12.22 -1.27 13.45
CA GLU A 328 -12.26 -1.33 14.92
C GLU A 328 -10.90 -1.04 15.56
N GLY A 329 -10.21 0.01 15.10
CA GLY A 329 -8.90 0.40 15.61
C GLY A 329 -7.75 -0.56 15.26
N LYS A 330 -7.94 -1.47 14.30
CA LYS A 330 -6.90 -2.41 13.82
C LYS A 330 -6.70 -2.26 12.33
N VAL A 331 -5.46 -2.40 11.88
CA VAL A 331 -5.14 -2.47 10.45
C VAL A 331 -5.29 -3.90 9.94
N ILE A 332 -6.01 -4.05 8.84
CA ILE A 332 -6.15 -5.30 8.11
C ILE A 332 -5.56 -5.10 6.71
N PHE A 333 -4.77 -6.08 6.26
CA PHE A 333 -4.28 -6.09 4.90
C PHE A 333 -5.38 -6.57 3.95
N LYS A 334 -5.62 -5.83 2.88
CA LYS A 334 -6.56 -6.22 1.84
C LYS A 334 -6.11 -7.49 1.12
N PRO A 335 -7.03 -8.28 0.58
CA PRO A 335 -6.72 -9.33 -0.39
C PRO A 335 -5.99 -8.73 -1.62
N GLY A 336 -5.10 -9.52 -2.24
CA GLY A 336 -4.03 -9.07 -3.16
C GLY A 336 -4.42 -8.55 -4.53
N ILE A 337 -5.65 -8.09 -4.81
CA ILE A 337 -6.07 -7.51 -6.12
C ILE A 337 -5.14 -6.38 -6.58
N SER A 338 -4.60 -5.60 -5.65
CA SER A 338 -3.63 -4.56 -5.98
C SER A 338 -2.37 -5.07 -6.70
N ARG A 339 -2.05 -6.37 -6.63
CA ARG A 339 -0.93 -6.98 -7.35
C ARG A 339 -1.20 -7.13 -8.84
N PHE A 340 -2.40 -7.53 -9.23
CA PHE A 340 -2.78 -7.70 -10.63
C PHE A 340 -2.75 -6.40 -11.42
N LEU A 341 -3.18 -5.30 -10.80
CA LEU A 341 -3.14 -3.97 -11.42
C LEU A 341 -1.71 -3.46 -11.67
N LYS A 342 -0.71 -3.97 -10.93
CA LYS A 342 0.71 -3.62 -11.10
C LYS A 342 1.41 -4.43 -12.19
N GLU A 343 0.99 -5.66 -12.42
CA GLU A 343 1.59 -6.55 -13.42
C GLU A 343 1.15 -6.24 -14.85
N GLY A 344 -0.04 -5.68 -15.04
CA GLY A 344 -0.58 -5.24 -16.34
C GLY A 344 0.04 -3.94 -16.89
N GLN A 345 0.95 -3.29 -16.15
CA GLN A 345 1.64 -2.05 -16.56
C GLN A 345 3.12 -2.25 -16.95
N ARG A 346 3.57 -3.49 -17.15
CA ARG A 346 4.92 -3.81 -17.65
C ARG A 346 4.94 -4.07 -19.15
#